data_2a8497c3c24ee5996f1c35f73c076b21
#
_entry.id   2a8497c3c24ee5996f1c35f73c076b21
#
_cell.length_a   1.000
_cell.length_b   1.000
_cell.length_c   1.000
_cell.angle_alpha   90.00
_cell.angle_beta   90.00
_cell.angle_gamma   90.00
#
_symmetry.space_group_name_H-M   'P 1'
#
loop_
_entity.id
_entity.type
_entity.pdbx_description
1 polymer ?
#
loop_
_entity_poly.entity_id
_entity_poly.type
_entity_poly.pdbx_seq_one_letter_code
_entity_poly.pdbx_strand_id
1 'polypeptide(L)'
;MNDSALSTERRHEIDALRVLVLLLLIPFHSLIGFSPFGKALLVPQNDELIVWSPVLMSLTNTWRIPILFVVSGMAVWFSLRRLSANQVLLHRFKRITGPLVLGWFVMGPFLLYTGSSFFSQLDQYQYEPTAHYLWFLNNILVYIISLTHLAAFVASDSGQALRQRLANGWRRGYVPLLALVLFAIEGWIINPYMYSIYFVGIHGWILGLLCFVLGLCCAAGGADFRHFVVRFRYVMLALASALGLAIGIHFTLNDEPMMPNVFIGMH
;
A
#
# COMPACT_ATOMS: atom_id res chain seq x y z
N MET A 1 15.02 -28.66 18.41
CA MET A 1 15.27 -28.26 17.02
C MET A 1 15.75 -26.81 17.02
N ASN A 2 16.97 -26.58 16.53
CA ASN A 2 17.72 -25.33 16.71
C ASN A 2 17.04 -24.13 16.03
N ASP A 3 16.47 -23.21 16.80
CA ASP A 3 15.94 -21.94 16.33
C ASP A 3 16.99 -21.01 15.70
N SER A 4 18.27 -21.28 15.93
CA SER A 4 19.38 -20.48 15.40
C SER A 4 19.62 -20.66 13.89
N ALA A 5 19.19 -21.77 13.29
CA ALA A 5 19.36 -22.04 11.86
C ALA A 5 18.34 -21.30 10.97
N LEU A 6 17.19 -20.90 11.54
CA LEU A 6 16.13 -20.20 10.79
C LEU A 6 16.36 -18.68 10.63
N SER A 7 17.43 -18.14 11.22
CA SER A 7 17.67 -16.71 11.30
C SER A 7 18.44 -16.10 10.14
N THR A 8 19.01 -16.90 9.24
CA THR A 8 19.90 -16.43 8.16
C THR A 8 19.29 -16.53 6.76
N GLU A 9 18.18 -17.21 6.62
CA GLU A 9 17.59 -17.45 5.31
C GLU A 9 16.87 -16.20 4.79
N ARG A 10 17.27 -15.75 3.60
CA ARG A 10 16.62 -14.67 2.88
C ARG A 10 15.19 -15.10 2.54
N ARG A 11 14.21 -14.29 2.92
CA ARG A 11 12.80 -14.58 2.68
C ARG A 11 12.43 -14.27 1.23
N HIS A 12 12.71 -15.20 0.34
CA HIS A 12 12.47 -15.06 -1.09
C HIS A 12 11.00 -14.79 -1.42
N GLU A 13 10.07 -15.32 -0.61
CA GLU A 13 8.62 -15.11 -0.79
C GLU A 13 8.22 -13.64 -0.65
N ILE A 14 8.83 -12.93 0.31
CA ILE A 14 8.57 -11.50 0.54
C ILE A 14 9.16 -10.65 -0.57
N ASP A 15 10.37 -10.99 -1.02
CA ASP A 15 11.01 -10.31 -2.14
C ASP A 15 10.24 -10.56 -3.44
N ALA A 16 9.77 -11.79 -3.70
CA ALA A 16 8.94 -12.13 -4.85
C ALA A 16 7.60 -11.38 -4.85
N LEU A 17 6.94 -11.29 -3.67
CA LEU A 17 5.70 -10.54 -3.54
C LEU A 17 5.88 -9.04 -3.84
N ARG A 18 7.00 -8.44 -3.39
CA ARG A 18 7.33 -7.05 -3.74
C ARG A 18 7.51 -6.86 -5.23
N VAL A 19 8.29 -7.74 -5.86
CA VAL A 19 8.55 -7.67 -7.31
C VAL A 19 7.25 -7.82 -8.07
N LEU A 20 6.40 -8.77 -7.71
CA LEU A 20 5.09 -8.97 -8.33
C LEU A 20 4.22 -7.71 -8.26
N VAL A 21 4.10 -7.12 -7.05
CA VAL A 21 3.27 -5.93 -6.85
C VAL A 21 3.82 -4.72 -7.61
N LEU A 22 5.15 -4.57 -7.66
CA LEU A 22 5.78 -3.50 -8.46
C LEU A 22 5.60 -3.73 -9.96
N LEU A 23 5.69 -4.97 -10.44
CA LEU A 23 5.42 -5.28 -11.85
C LEU A 23 3.97 -4.98 -12.24
N LEU A 24 3.01 -5.19 -11.34
CA LEU A 24 1.60 -4.84 -11.56
C LEU A 24 1.34 -3.33 -11.64
N LEU A 25 2.30 -2.49 -11.21
CA LEU A 25 2.20 -1.04 -11.42
C LEU A 25 2.26 -0.66 -12.90
N ILE A 26 3.06 -1.36 -13.69
CA ILE A 26 3.24 -1.04 -15.12
C ILE A 26 1.91 -1.18 -15.88
N PRO A 27 1.27 -2.36 -15.95
CA PRO A 27 -0.01 -2.48 -16.66
C PRO A 27 -1.10 -1.61 -16.06
N PHE A 28 -1.11 -1.40 -14.74
CA PHE A 28 -2.09 -0.51 -14.11
C PHE A 28 -1.97 0.94 -14.61
N HIS A 29 -0.76 1.52 -14.62
CA HIS A 29 -0.58 2.88 -15.09
C HIS A 29 -0.75 3.01 -16.61
N SER A 30 -0.41 1.96 -17.38
CA SER A 30 -0.69 1.92 -18.81
C SER A 30 -2.20 1.93 -19.10
N LEU A 31 -3.00 1.20 -18.30
CA LEU A 31 -4.45 1.17 -18.43
C LEU A 31 -5.13 2.51 -18.13
N ILE A 32 -4.49 3.41 -17.36
CA ILE A 32 -5.05 4.75 -17.09
C ILE A 32 -5.26 5.51 -18.41
N GLY A 33 -4.31 5.44 -19.35
CA GLY A 33 -4.43 6.10 -20.65
C GLY A 33 -5.56 5.55 -21.54
N PHE A 34 -6.06 4.34 -21.27
CA PHE A 34 -7.20 3.73 -21.96
C PHE A 34 -8.50 3.81 -21.14
N SER A 35 -8.45 4.39 -19.96
CA SER A 35 -9.60 4.49 -19.06
C SER A 35 -10.33 5.82 -19.25
N PRO A 36 -11.66 5.86 -19.00
CA PRO A 36 -12.42 7.10 -19.00
C PRO A 36 -11.89 8.18 -18.05
N PHE A 37 -11.07 7.80 -17.07
CA PHE A 37 -10.49 8.70 -16.05
C PHE A 37 -9.15 9.30 -16.44
N GLY A 38 -8.55 8.92 -17.57
CA GLY A 38 -7.21 9.38 -17.95
C GLY A 38 -7.08 10.90 -17.89
N LYS A 39 -8.04 11.63 -18.44
CA LYS A 39 -8.08 13.11 -18.42
C LYS A 39 -8.09 13.69 -17.01
N ALA A 40 -8.89 13.12 -16.10
CA ALA A 40 -8.99 13.60 -14.72
C ALA A 40 -7.67 13.43 -13.93
N LEU A 41 -6.79 12.54 -14.38
CA LEU A 41 -5.48 12.30 -13.78
C LEU A 41 -4.34 12.98 -14.56
N LEU A 42 -4.67 13.85 -15.53
CA LEU A 42 -3.72 14.50 -16.45
C LEU A 42 -2.82 13.50 -17.18
N VAL A 43 -3.34 12.31 -17.47
CA VAL A 43 -2.65 11.29 -18.26
C VAL A 43 -3.15 11.36 -19.69
N PRO A 44 -2.24 11.35 -20.69
CA PRO A 44 -2.62 11.25 -22.09
C PRO A 44 -3.59 10.09 -22.31
N GLN A 45 -4.74 10.40 -22.90
CA GLN A 45 -5.82 9.43 -23.10
C GLN A 45 -5.84 8.99 -24.56
N ASN A 46 -6.03 7.70 -24.79
CA ASN A 46 -6.21 7.16 -26.12
C ASN A 46 -7.62 7.50 -26.66
N ASP A 47 -7.77 7.61 -27.97
CA ASP A 47 -9.04 7.82 -28.62
C ASP A 47 -10.00 6.64 -28.45
N GLU A 48 -9.46 5.42 -28.38
CA GLU A 48 -10.21 4.19 -28.09
C GLU A 48 -10.14 3.86 -26.60
N LEU A 49 -11.28 4.01 -25.92
CA LEU A 49 -11.38 3.72 -24.48
C LEU A 49 -11.79 2.28 -24.22
N ILE A 50 -11.15 1.68 -23.22
CA ILE A 50 -11.51 0.37 -22.69
C ILE A 50 -12.50 0.58 -21.53
N VAL A 51 -13.80 0.51 -21.81
CA VAL A 51 -14.87 0.81 -20.86
C VAL A 51 -14.81 -0.02 -19.58
N TRP A 52 -14.35 -1.27 -19.65
CA TRP A 52 -14.23 -2.16 -18.49
C TRP A 52 -12.90 -2.00 -17.73
N SER A 53 -11.94 -1.19 -18.22
CA SER A 53 -10.64 -0.99 -17.56
C SER A 53 -10.75 -0.52 -16.10
N PRO A 54 -11.73 0.34 -15.71
CA PRO A 54 -11.91 0.75 -14.33
C PRO A 54 -12.17 -0.40 -13.36
N VAL A 55 -12.89 -1.43 -13.78
CA VAL A 55 -13.18 -2.62 -12.95
C VAL A 55 -11.88 -3.35 -12.61
N LEU A 56 -11.04 -3.64 -13.61
CA LEU A 56 -9.76 -4.31 -13.41
C LEU A 56 -8.80 -3.45 -12.57
N MET A 57 -8.80 -2.14 -12.82
CA MET A 57 -7.99 -1.20 -12.05
C MET A 57 -8.41 -1.16 -10.59
N SER A 58 -9.70 -1.13 -10.27
CA SER A 58 -10.20 -1.16 -8.89
C SER A 58 -9.85 -2.46 -8.20
N LEU A 59 -10.12 -3.59 -8.83
CA LEU A 59 -9.79 -4.90 -8.28
C LEU A 59 -8.30 -5.03 -7.93
N THR A 60 -7.41 -4.53 -8.78
CA THR A 60 -5.97 -4.57 -8.51
C THR A 60 -5.52 -3.54 -7.48
N ASN A 61 -6.11 -2.35 -7.48
CA ASN A 61 -5.71 -1.27 -6.58
C ASN A 61 -6.06 -1.55 -5.12
N THR A 62 -7.17 -2.25 -4.87
CA THR A 62 -7.68 -2.57 -3.53
C THR A 62 -6.67 -3.30 -2.66
N TRP A 63 -5.85 -4.19 -3.20
CA TRP A 63 -4.88 -4.99 -2.42
C TRP A 63 -3.42 -4.65 -2.72
N ARG A 64 -3.11 -4.13 -3.91
CA ARG A 64 -1.74 -3.89 -4.36
C ARG A 64 -0.99 -2.89 -3.47
N ILE A 65 -1.59 -1.73 -3.22
CA ILE A 65 -0.99 -0.69 -2.36
C ILE A 65 -0.94 -1.12 -0.90
N PRO A 66 -2.03 -1.62 -0.28
CA PRO A 66 -2.00 -2.20 1.06
C PRO A 66 -0.88 -3.22 1.28
N ILE A 67 -0.66 -4.13 0.35
CA ILE A 67 0.38 -5.15 0.48
C ILE A 67 1.80 -4.57 0.51
N LEU A 68 2.07 -3.47 -0.20
CA LEU A 68 3.35 -2.77 -0.14
C LEU A 68 3.65 -2.24 1.27
N PHE A 69 2.64 -1.71 1.95
CA PHE A 69 2.78 -1.27 3.34
C PHE A 69 3.00 -2.45 4.28
N VAL A 70 2.21 -3.53 4.16
CA VAL A 70 2.39 -4.76 4.96
C VAL A 70 3.80 -5.31 4.80
N VAL A 71 4.26 -5.49 3.58
CA VAL A 71 5.60 -6.03 3.28
C VAL A 71 6.71 -5.09 3.77
N SER A 72 6.47 -3.77 3.76
CA SER A 72 7.42 -2.79 4.30
C SER A 72 7.54 -2.89 5.82
N GLY A 73 6.44 -3.07 6.53
CA GLY A 73 6.43 -3.35 7.98
C GLY A 73 7.15 -4.64 8.32
N MET A 74 6.85 -5.74 7.61
CA MET A 74 7.57 -7.01 7.78
C MET A 74 9.09 -6.85 7.58
N ALA A 75 9.49 -6.05 6.60
CA ALA A 75 10.90 -5.83 6.31
C ALA A 75 11.63 -5.03 7.38
N VAL A 76 10.97 -4.07 8.02
CA VAL A 76 11.54 -3.37 9.18
C VAL A 76 11.78 -4.36 10.30
N TRP A 77 10.81 -5.21 10.63
CA TRP A 77 10.95 -6.25 11.65
C TRP A 77 12.13 -7.17 11.38
N PHE A 78 12.26 -7.73 10.17
CA PHE A 78 13.38 -8.62 9.85
C PHE A 78 14.74 -7.91 9.84
N SER A 79 14.76 -6.61 9.52
CA SER A 79 15.99 -5.81 9.61
C SER A 79 16.44 -5.64 11.06
N LEU A 80 15.51 -5.42 12.00
CA LEU A 80 15.76 -5.26 13.43
C LEU A 80 16.33 -6.52 14.11
N ARG A 81 16.18 -7.69 13.49
CA ARG A 81 16.83 -8.92 13.98
C ARG A 81 18.35 -8.95 13.76
N ARG A 82 18.88 -8.04 12.93
CA ARG A 82 20.30 -8.01 12.54
C ARG A 82 20.97 -6.66 12.80
N LEU A 83 20.18 -5.61 12.89
CA LEU A 83 20.65 -4.23 12.97
C LEU A 83 19.95 -3.52 14.13
N SER A 84 20.65 -2.55 14.73
CA SER A 84 20.01 -1.64 15.69
C SER A 84 18.96 -0.74 15.03
N ALA A 85 18.04 -0.18 15.81
CA ALA A 85 17.01 0.73 15.30
C ALA A 85 17.59 1.88 14.47
N ASN A 86 18.65 2.53 14.96
CA ASN A 86 19.31 3.63 14.28
C ASN A 86 19.96 3.19 12.95
N GLN A 87 20.54 2.01 12.91
CA GLN A 87 21.09 1.45 11.66
C GLN A 87 19.97 1.17 10.64
N VAL A 88 18.85 0.58 11.08
CA VAL A 88 17.68 0.36 10.21
C VAL A 88 17.17 1.67 9.66
N LEU A 89 17.00 2.69 10.52
CA LEU A 89 16.56 4.03 10.11
C LEU A 89 17.49 4.63 9.07
N LEU A 90 18.80 4.65 9.33
CA LEU A 90 19.79 5.24 8.43
C LEU A 90 19.82 4.54 7.07
N HIS A 91 19.81 3.20 7.07
CA HIS A 91 19.80 2.41 5.82
C HIS A 91 18.53 2.66 5.00
N ARG A 92 17.37 2.69 5.65
CA ARG A 92 16.10 2.95 4.98
C ARG A 92 16.00 4.38 4.47
N PHE A 93 16.39 5.34 5.29
CA PHE A 93 16.42 6.75 4.92
C PHE A 93 17.25 6.97 3.65
N LYS A 94 18.52 6.54 3.64
CA LYS A 94 19.41 6.67 2.47
C LYS A 94 18.84 6.04 1.21
N ARG A 95 18.16 4.88 1.35
CA ARG A 95 17.61 4.15 0.21
C ARG A 95 16.33 4.76 -0.35
N ILE A 96 15.50 5.36 0.52
CA ILE A 96 14.18 5.89 0.15
C ILE A 96 14.26 7.35 -0.28
N THR A 97 15.09 8.15 0.41
CA THR A 97 15.14 9.61 0.19
C THR A 97 15.62 9.97 -1.21
N GLY A 98 16.60 9.27 -1.76
CA GLY A 98 17.10 9.55 -3.12
C GLY A 98 15.99 9.47 -4.18
N PRO A 99 15.33 8.31 -4.35
CA PRO A 99 14.20 8.19 -5.27
C PRO A 99 13.03 9.13 -4.96
N LEU A 100 12.77 9.39 -3.66
CA LEU A 100 11.69 10.28 -3.25
C LEU A 100 11.95 11.73 -3.65
N VAL A 101 13.16 12.24 -3.42
CA VAL A 101 13.56 13.61 -3.81
C VAL A 101 13.53 13.75 -5.34
N LEU A 102 14.10 12.80 -6.06
CA LEU A 102 14.04 12.81 -7.52
C LEU A 102 12.59 12.78 -8.02
N GLY A 103 11.76 11.93 -7.42
CA GLY A 103 10.34 11.83 -7.76
C GLY A 103 9.59 13.12 -7.50
N TRP A 104 9.81 13.73 -6.33
CA TRP A 104 9.09 14.92 -5.90
C TRP A 104 9.44 16.16 -6.71
N PHE A 105 10.73 16.39 -6.95
CA PHE A 105 11.20 17.64 -7.56
C PHE A 105 11.44 17.54 -9.09
N VAL A 106 11.52 16.34 -9.63
CA VAL A 106 11.80 16.15 -11.08
C VAL A 106 10.68 15.39 -11.76
N MET A 107 10.40 14.16 -11.32
CA MET A 107 9.47 13.28 -12.05
C MET A 107 8.02 13.74 -11.92
N GLY A 108 7.58 14.18 -10.73
CA GLY A 108 6.22 14.69 -10.52
C GLY A 108 5.92 15.91 -11.38
N PRO A 109 6.71 17.00 -11.28
CA PRO A 109 6.55 18.17 -12.15
C PRO A 109 6.67 17.85 -13.65
N PHE A 110 7.57 16.94 -14.04
CA PHE A 110 7.71 16.51 -15.42
C PHE A 110 6.44 15.81 -15.94
N LEU A 111 5.82 14.96 -15.14
CA LEU A 111 4.56 14.30 -15.49
C LEU A 111 3.42 15.30 -15.63
N LEU A 112 3.33 16.27 -14.73
CA LEU A 112 2.34 17.36 -14.85
C LEU A 112 2.58 18.22 -16.10
N TYR A 113 3.83 18.55 -16.40
CA TYR A 113 4.20 19.29 -17.60
C TYR A 113 3.80 18.54 -18.88
N THR A 114 4.11 17.25 -18.98
CA THR A 114 3.76 16.44 -20.15
C THR A 114 2.24 16.29 -20.29
N GLY A 115 1.50 16.11 -19.18
CA GLY A 115 0.04 16.10 -19.19
C GLY A 115 -0.53 17.43 -19.67
N SER A 116 -0.09 18.56 -19.13
CA SER A 116 -0.52 19.89 -19.53
C SER A 116 -0.21 20.20 -21.00
N SER A 117 0.97 19.76 -21.48
CA SER A 117 1.36 19.87 -22.89
C SER A 117 0.41 19.10 -23.80
N PHE A 118 0.08 17.86 -23.44
CA PHE A 118 -0.81 17.01 -24.22
C PHE A 118 -2.23 17.58 -24.32
N PHE A 119 -2.74 18.20 -23.26
CA PHE A 119 -4.08 18.80 -23.25
C PHE A 119 -4.11 20.27 -23.71
N SER A 120 -3.00 20.78 -24.25
CA SER A 120 -2.87 22.18 -24.68
C SER A 120 -3.14 23.21 -23.56
N GLN A 121 -2.75 22.86 -22.32
CA GLN A 121 -2.92 23.68 -21.12
C GLN A 121 -1.58 24.21 -20.60
N LEU A 122 -0.58 24.36 -21.47
CA LEU A 122 0.76 24.80 -21.06
C LEU A 122 0.77 26.20 -20.46
N ASP A 123 -0.13 27.07 -20.89
CA ASP A 123 -0.26 28.43 -20.35
C ASP A 123 -0.67 28.45 -18.87
N GLN A 124 -1.28 27.37 -18.40
CA GLN A 124 -1.70 27.19 -17.00
C GLN A 124 -0.69 26.41 -16.18
N TYR A 125 0.35 25.82 -16.83
CA TYR A 125 1.33 25.03 -16.12
C TYR A 125 2.21 25.91 -15.25
N GLN A 126 2.25 25.57 -13.95
CA GLN A 126 3.20 26.11 -13.00
C GLN A 126 4.02 24.95 -12.44
N TYR A 127 5.32 25.20 -12.23
CA TYR A 127 6.18 24.21 -11.59
C TYR A 127 5.74 24.02 -10.14
N GLU A 128 5.21 22.84 -9.84
CA GLU A 128 4.75 22.47 -8.50
C GLU A 128 5.40 21.12 -8.10
N PRO A 129 6.26 21.13 -7.06
CA PRO A 129 6.84 19.92 -6.53
C PRO A 129 5.75 19.02 -5.96
N THR A 130 5.68 17.78 -6.45
CA THR A 130 4.66 16.82 -6.02
C THR A 130 5.21 15.40 -6.01
N ALA A 131 4.85 14.62 -5.00
CA ALA A 131 5.22 13.21 -4.92
C ALA A 131 4.55 12.36 -6.01
N HIS A 132 3.44 12.87 -6.58
CA HIS A 132 2.64 12.19 -7.59
C HIS A 132 2.53 10.68 -7.32
N TYR A 133 3.00 9.81 -8.19
CA TYR A 133 2.93 8.34 -8.01
C TYR A 133 3.81 7.79 -6.88
N LEU A 134 4.71 8.57 -6.30
CA LEU A 134 5.60 8.15 -5.21
C LEU A 134 5.09 8.47 -3.80
N TRP A 135 3.84 8.95 -3.68
CA TRP A 135 3.24 9.30 -2.39
C TRP A 135 3.34 8.16 -1.36
N PHE A 136 3.18 6.91 -1.77
CA PHE A 136 3.28 5.74 -0.89
C PHE A 136 4.68 5.59 -0.28
N LEU A 137 5.71 6.02 -1.00
CA LEU A 137 7.09 5.97 -0.53
C LEU A 137 7.34 6.99 0.58
N ASN A 138 6.70 8.18 0.47
CA ASN A 138 6.67 9.19 1.52
C ASN A 138 6.01 8.64 2.79
N ASN A 139 4.83 8.03 2.67
CA ASN A 139 4.12 7.43 3.81
C ASN A 139 4.95 6.33 4.47
N ILE A 140 5.57 5.44 3.69
CA ILE A 140 6.46 4.40 4.20
C ILE A 140 7.63 5.00 4.98
N LEU A 141 8.25 6.08 4.50
CA LEU A 141 9.35 6.75 5.18
C LEU A 141 8.91 7.29 6.53
N VAL A 142 7.76 7.97 6.60
CA VAL A 142 7.18 8.48 7.85
C VAL A 142 6.90 7.35 8.83
N TYR A 143 6.28 6.24 8.38
CA TYR A 143 6.00 5.10 9.28
C TYR A 143 7.28 4.43 9.79
N ILE A 144 8.31 4.32 8.96
CA ILE A 144 9.62 3.80 9.38
C ILE A 144 10.21 4.70 10.47
N ILE A 145 10.22 6.02 10.27
CA ILE A 145 10.76 6.96 11.25
C ILE A 145 9.99 6.88 12.57
N SER A 146 8.67 6.84 12.50
CA SER A 146 7.81 6.86 13.68
C SER A 146 7.80 5.54 14.46
N LEU A 147 7.87 4.39 13.77
CA LEU A 147 7.58 3.09 14.38
C LEU A 147 8.80 2.19 14.58
N THR A 148 9.97 2.50 14.00
CA THR A 148 11.13 1.60 14.09
C THR A 148 11.61 1.40 15.53
N HIS A 149 11.63 2.44 16.36
CA HIS A 149 12.04 2.32 17.77
C HIS A 149 11.03 1.50 18.59
N LEU A 150 9.73 1.67 18.34
CA LEU A 150 8.70 0.86 18.98
C LEU A 150 8.83 -0.62 18.53
N ALA A 151 9.04 -0.87 17.24
CA ALA A 151 9.28 -2.22 16.74
C ALA A 151 10.55 -2.84 17.31
N ALA A 152 11.62 -2.05 17.51
CA ALA A 152 12.86 -2.51 18.14
C ALA A 152 12.63 -2.86 19.62
N PHE A 153 11.85 -2.07 20.36
CA PHE A 153 11.44 -2.40 21.73
C PHE A 153 10.68 -3.75 21.75
N VAL A 154 9.69 -3.94 20.87
CA VAL A 154 8.97 -5.22 20.78
C VAL A 154 9.91 -6.37 20.41
N ALA A 155 10.93 -6.13 19.59
CA ALA A 155 11.93 -7.14 19.20
C ALA A 155 12.94 -7.47 20.29
N SER A 156 13.12 -6.61 21.29
CA SER A 156 14.06 -6.80 22.43
C SER A 156 13.55 -7.81 23.45
N ASP A 157 14.39 -8.16 24.42
CA ASP A 157 14.02 -9.05 25.53
C ASP A 157 12.90 -8.44 26.38
N SER A 158 12.92 -7.12 26.60
CA SER A 158 11.86 -6.39 27.31
C SER A 158 10.49 -6.50 26.60
N GLY A 159 10.48 -6.68 25.28
CA GLY A 159 9.27 -6.86 24.47
C GLY A 159 8.76 -8.31 24.38
N GLN A 160 9.41 -9.27 25.04
CA GLN A 160 9.08 -10.69 24.92
C GLN A 160 7.61 -11.00 25.26
N ALA A 161 7.09 -10.41 26.32
CA ALA A 161 5.68 -10.60 26.71
C ALA A 161 4.72 -10.13 25.63
N LEU A 162 5.00 -9.01 24.98
CA LEU A 162 4.18 -8.49 23.87
C LEU A 162 4.27 -9.39 22.64
N ARG A 163 5.46 -9.88 22.28
CA ARG A 163 5.61 -10.87 21.20
C ARG A 163 4.81 -12.14 21.46
N GLN A 164 4.84 -12.66 22.68
CA GLN A 164 4.05 -13.84 23.07
C GLN A 164 2.54 -13.57 22.97
N ARG A 165 2.07 -12.36 23.36
CA ARG A 165 0.67 -11.97 23.17
C ARG A 165 0.28 -11.92 21.71
N LEU A 166 1.13 -11.36 20.85
CA LEU A 166 0.92 -11.31 19.40
C LEU A 166 0.88 -12.73 18.79
N ALA A 167 1.83 -13.61 19.13
CA ALA A 167 1.84 -14.99 18.69
C ALA A 167 0.58 -15.74 19.10
N ASN A 168 0.18 -15.61 20.39
CA ASN A 168 -1.08 -16.17 20.90
C ASN A 168 -2.31 -15.56 20.19
N GLY A 169 -2.26 -14.27 19.86
CA GLY A 169 -3.32 -13.57 19.14
C GLY A 169 -3.51 -14.10 17.71
N TRP A 170 -2.43 -14.44 17.02
CA TRP A 170 -2.50 -15.11 15.73
C TRP A 170 -3.09 -16.52 15.85
N ARG A 171 -2.60 -17.29 16.81
CA ARG A 171 -3.09 -18.68 17.06
C ARG A 171 -4.57 -18.73 17.38
N ARG A 172 -5.08 -17.74 18.15
CA ARG A 172 -6.49 -17.65 18.57
C ARG A 172 -7.37 -16.83 17.60
N GLY A 173 -6.80 -16.18 16.59
CA GLY A 173 -7.51 -15.36 15.61
C GLY A 173 -7.84 -13.93 16.07
N TYR A 174 -7.35 -13.47 17.23
CA TYR A 174 -7.62 -12.11 17.69
C TYR A 174 -6.93 -11.03 16.88
N VAL A 175 -5.70 -11.26 16.40
CA VAL A 175 -4.95 -10.27 15.61
C VAL A 175 -5.66 -10.01 14.26
N PRO A 176 -6.02 -11.03 13.46
CA PRO A 176 -6.75 -10.78 12.22
C PRO A 176 -8.15 -10.20 12.45
N LEU A 177 -8.85 -10.60 13.53
CA LEU A 177 -10.14 -10.02 13.87
C LEU A 177 -10.01 -8.53 14.24
N LEU A 178 -9.02 -8.16 15.07
CA LEU A 178 -8.75 -6.77 15.40
C LEU A 178 -8.39 -5.95 14.17
N ALA A 179 -7.56 -6.51 13.27
CA ALA A 179 -7.24 -5.85 12.01
C ALA A 179 -8.50 -5.59 11.18
N LEU A 180 -9.39 -6.60 11.03
CA LEU A 180 -10.65 -6.46 10.32
C LEU A 180 -11.53 -5.35 10.92
N VAL A 181 -11.65 -5.31 12.26
CA VAL A 181 -12.43 -4.28 12.97
C VAL A 181 -11.82 -2.89 12.72
N LEU A 182 -10.49 -2.74 12.81
CA LEU A 182 -9.83 -1.46 12.59
C LEU A 182 -10.00 -0.96 11.15
N PHE A 183 -9.90 -1.85 10.15
CA PHE A 183 -10.18 -1.50 8.76
C PHE A 183 -11.65 -1.14 8.53
N ALA A 184 -12.58 -1.83 9.18
CA ALA A 184 -14.00 -1.51 9.11
C ALA A 184 -14.32 -0.15 9.73
N ILE A 185 -13.73 0.17 10.88
CA ILE A 185 -13.86 1.47 11.54
C ILE A 185 -13.26 2.58 10.68
N GLU A 186 -12.09 2.35 10.12
CA GLU A 186 -11.42 3.29 9.22
C GLU A 186 -12.29 3.59 8.01
N GLY A 187 -12.79 2.56 7.32
CA GLY A 187 -13.68 2.71 6.16
C GLY A 187 -15.03 3.35 6.49
N TRP A 188 -15.52 3.20 7.73
CA TRP A 188 -16.74 3.90 8.16
C TRP A 188 -16.50 5.37 8.45
N ILE A 189 -15.43 5.71 9.21
CA ILE A 189 -15.18 7.09 9.65
C ILE A 189 -14.68 7.96 8.50
N ILE A 190 -13.82 7.39 7.64
CA ILE A 190 -13.15 8.13 6.58
C ILE A 190 -13.82 7.78 5.24
N ASN A 191 -15.03 8.23 5.05
CA ASN A 191 -15.86 8.00 3.89
C ASN A 191 -15.10 7.57 2.62
N PRO A 192 -15.24 6.33 2.11
CA PRO A 192 -14.44 5.76 1.02
C PRO A 192 -14.67 6.39 -0.35
N TYR A 193 -15.57 7.36 -0.50
CA TYR A 193 -15.81 8.07 -1.76
C TYR A 193 -14.56 8.76 -2.33
N MET A 194 -13.53 8.97 -1.50
CA MET A 194 -12.23 9.51 -1.91
C MET A 194 -11.20 8.43 -2.20
N TYR A 195 -11.63 7.19 -2.39
CA TYR A 195 -10.76 6.01 -2.53
C TYR A 195 -9.76 6.10 -3.69
N SER A 196 -10.10 6.82 -4.73
CA SER A 196 -9.22 7.03 -5.89
C SER A 196 -8.05 7.98 -5.65
N ILE A 197 -8.11 8.79 -4.57
CA ILE A 197 -7.09 9.81 -4.28
C ILE A 197 -6.41 9.49 -2.94
N TYR A 198 -5.79 8.32 -2.83
CA TYR A 198 -5.07 7.89 -1.64
C TYR A 198 -4.02 8.88 -1.16
N PHE A 199 -3.39 9.61 -2.06
CA PHE A 199 -2.24 10.44 -1.74
C PHE A 199 -2.59 11.79 -1.11
N VAL A 200 -3.81 12.28 -1.30
CA VAL A 200 -4.25 13.59 -0.77
C VAL A 200 -5.03 13.44 0.53
N GLY A 201 -5.64 12.28 0.75
CA GLY A 201 -6.58 12.05 1.84
C GLY A 201 -5.97 11.42 3.11
N ILE A 202 -6.57 11.73 4.23
CA ILE A 202 -6.32 11.09 5.55
C ILE A 202 -6.47 9.55 5.47
N HIS A 203 -7.37 9.07 4.61
CA HIS A 203 -7.57 7.65 4.33
C HIS A 203 -6.28 6.92 3.94
N GLY A 204 -5.53 7.45 2.97
CA GLY A 204 -4.27 6.83 2.54
C GLY A 204 -3.22 6.77 3.65
N TRP A 205 -3.19 7.75 4.53
CA TRP A 205 -2.29 7.76 5.68
C TRP A 205 -2.70 6.73 6.74
N ILE A 206 -3.98 6.66 7.11
CA ILE A 206 -4.43 5.75 8.17
C ILE A 206 -4.44 4.31 7.66
N LEU A 207 -4.97 4.05 6.47
CA LEU A 207 -4.96 2.72 5.85
C LEU A 207 -3.53 2.19 5.70
N GLY A 208 -2.62 3.02 5.19
CA GLY A 208 -1.21 2.67 5.04
C GLY A 208 -0.53 2.37 6.37
N LEU A 209 -0.83 3.16 7.42
CA LEU A 209 -0.33 2.93 8.78
C LEU A 209 -0.84 1.61 9.35
N LEU A 210 -2.14 1.33 9.25
CA LEU A 210 -2.74 0.08 9.70
C LEU A 210 -2.12 -1.13 8.99
N CYS A 211 -1.92 -1.05 7.68
CA CYS A 211 -1.27 -2.09 6.90
C CYS A 211 0.21 -2.27 7.30
N PHE A 212 0.94 -1.18 7.54
CA PHE A 212 2.34 -1.25 7.98
C PHE A 212 2.46 -1.91 9.36
N VAL A 213 1.61 -1.50 10.32
CA VAL A 213 1.54 -2.11 11.67
C VAL A 213 1.14 -3.58 11.57
N LEU A 214 0.15 -3.92 10.74
CA LEU A 214 -0.21 -5.31 10.48
C LEU A 214 0.99 -6.12 9.97
N GLY A 215 1.80 -5.54 9.08
CA GLY A 215 3.05 -6.15 8.61
C GLY A 215 4.05 -6.44 9.74
N LEU A 216 4.22 -5.49 10.67
CA LEU A 216 5.03 -5.71 11.89
C LEU A 216 4.46 -6.86 12.73
N CYS A 217 3.14 -6.89 12.94
CA CYS A 217 2.46 -7.94 13.71
C CYS A 217 2.55 -9.32 13.04
N CYS A 218 2.46 -9.39 11.71
CA CYS A 218 2.65 -10.62 10.94
C CYS A 218 4.06 -11.19 11.15
N ALA A 219 5.08 -10.34 11.03
CA ALA A 219 6.46 -10.75 11.17
C ALA A 219 6.81 -11.10 12.63
N ALA A 220 6.28 -10.36 13.61
CA ALA A 220 6.43 -10.64 15.03
C ALA A 220 5.72 -11.95 15.44
N GLY A 221 4.60 -12.29 14.83
CA GLY A 221 3.85 -13.52 15.07
C GLY A 221 4.56 -14.80 14.58
N GLY A 222 5.54 -14.66 13.70
CA GLY A 222 6.46 -15.75 13.31
C GLY A 222 5.77 -17.02 12.81
N ALA A 223 5.95 -18.13 13.51
CA ALA A 223 5.36 -19.43 13.15
C ALA A 223 3.82 -19.43 13.27
N ASP A 224 3.26 -18.81 14.30
CA ASP A 224 1.82 -18.77 14.53
C ASP A 224 1.08 -18.02 13.43
N PHE A 225 1.65 -16.91 12.94
CA PHE A 225 1.14 -16.21 11.75
C PHE A 225 1.15 -17.14 10.51
N ARG A 226 2.26 -17.86 10.26
CA ARG A 226 2.34 -18.77 9.10
C ARG A 226 1.32 -19.90 9.20
N HIS A 227 1.16 -20.49 10.37
CA HIS A 227 0.14 -21.52 10.63
C HIS A 227 -1.27 -20.99 10.37
N PHE A 228 -1.56 -19.76 10.81
CA PHE A 228 -2.83 -19.10 10.56
C PHE A 228 -3.08 -18.96 9.05
N VAL A 229 -2.13 -18.40 8.30
CA VAL A 229 -2.25 -18.21 6.84
C VAL A 229 -2.47 -19.53 6.12
N VAL A 230 -1.66 -20.56 6.43
CA VAL A 230 -1.79 -21.89 5.79
C VAL A 230 -3.14 -22.54 6.10
N ARG A 231 -3.60 -22.42 7.34
CA ARG A 231 -4.90 -22.99 7.78
C ARG A 231 -6.08 -22.33 7.08
N PHE A 232 -6.08 -21.02 6.95
CA PHE A 232 -7.22 -20.23 6.45
C PHE A 232 -7.08 -19.79 4.99
N ARG A 233 -6.00 -20.16 4.28
CA ARG A 233 -5.68 -19.65 2.92
C ARG A 233 -6.84 -19.76 1.93
N TYR A 234 -7.56 -20.88 1.90
CA TYR A 234 -8.67 -21.08 0.97
C TYR A 234 -9.91 -20.27 1.36
N VAL A 235 -10.19 -20.15 2.66
CA VAL A 235 -11.29 -19.32 3.16
C VAL A 235 -11.02 -17.86 2.85
N MET A 236 -9.80 -17.39 3.11
CA MET A 236 -9.39 -16.01 2.80
C MET A 236 -9.44 -15.73 1.29
N LEU A 237 -9.00 -16.68 0.47
CA LEU A 237 -9.07 -16.55 -0.99
C LEU A 237 -10.52 -16.49 -1.47
N ALA A 238 -11.38 -17.39 -0.98
CA ALA A 238 -12.78 -17.40 -1.33
C ALA A 238 -13.51 -16.11 -0.94
N LEU A 239 -13.26 -15.61 0.28
CA LEU A 239 -13.82 -14.33 0.75
C LEU A 239 -13.31 -13.15 -0.07
N ALA A 240 -12.01 -13.08 -0.37
CA ALA A 240 -11.44 -12.03 -1.21
C ALA A 240 -12.02 -12.06 -2.64
N SER A 241 -12.18 -13.26 -3.22
CA SER A 241 -12.79 -13.43 -4.55
C SER A 241 -14.26 -13.03 -4.55
N ALA A 242 -15.03 -13.45 -3.54
CA ALA A 242 -16.45 -13.11 -3.41
C ALA A 242 -16.63 -11.59 -3.24
N LEU A 243 -15.81 -10.96 -2.40
CA LEU A 243 -15.85 -9.51 -2.18
C LEU A 243 -15.45 -8.74 -3.45
N GLY A 244 -14.39 -9.18 -4.13
CA GLY A 244 -13.97 -8.60 -5.41
C GLY A 244 -15.05 -8.71 -6.49
N LEU A 245 -15.73 -9.86 -6.56
CA LEU A 245 -16.86 -10.05 -7.49
C LEU A 245 -18.03 -9.14 -7.11
N ALA A 246 -18.39 -9.05 -5.83
CA ALA A 246 -19.47 -8.17 -5.36
C ALA A 246 -19.18 -6.69 -5.69
N ILE A 247 -17.95 -6.24 -5.49
CA ILE A 247 -17.50 -4.89 -5.88
C ILE A 247 -17.61 -4.71 -7.40
N GLY A 248 -17.13 -5.65 -8.19
CA GLY A 248 -17.23 -5.61 -9.66
C GLY A 248 -18.67 -5.54 -10.15
N ILE A 249 -19.57 -6.35 -9.58
CA ILE A 249 -21.01 -6.33 -9.90
C ILE A 249 -21.64 -5.00 -9.49
N HIS A 250 -21.34 -4.49 -8.31
CA HIS A 250 -21.86 -3.21 -7.85
C HIS A 250 -21.55 -2.06 -8.83
N PHE A 251 -20.29 -1.97 -9.28
CA PHE A 251 -19.87 -0.94 -10.21
C PHE A 251 -20.46 -1.12 -11.63
N THR A 252 -20.73 -2.35 -12.06
CA THR A 252 -21.34 -2.60 -13.39
C THR A 252 -22.84 -2.34 -13.41
N LEU A 253 -23.52 -2.53 -12.27
CA LEU A 253 -24.97 -2.39 -12.22
C LEU A 253 -25.46 -0.95 -11.92
N ASN A 254 -24.65 -0.15 -11.22
CA ASN A 254 -25.11 1.15 -10.75
C ASN A 254 -24.72 2.32 -11.65
N ASP A 255 -24.02 2.08 -12.78
CA ASP A 255 -23.48 3.14 -13.67
C ASP A 255 -22.84 4.33 -12.92
N GLU A 256 -22.50 4.12 -11.64
CA GLU A 256 -21.87 5.15 -10.84
C GLU A 256 -20.45 5.38 -11.37
N PRO A 257 -20.09 6.62 -11.69
CA PRO A 257 -18.73 6.92 -12.06
C PRO A 257 -17.83 6.51 -10.88
N MET A 258 -16.84 5.68 -11.12
CA MET A 258 -15.85 5.23 -10.12
C MET A 258 -15.09 6.38 -9.45
N MET A 259 -15.30 7.59 -9.89
CA MET A 259 -14.85 8.84 -9.29
C MET A 259 -16.05 9.77 -9.14
N PRO A 260 -16.38 10.24 -7.93
CA PRO A 260 -17.33 11.33 -7.78
C PRO A 260 -16.80 12.57 -8.51
N ASN A 261 -17.74 13.40 -8.98
CA ASN A 261 -17.53 14.64 -9.73
C ASN A 261 -16.65 15.71 -9.05
N VAL A 262 -15.80 15.34 -8.11
CA VAL A 262 -14.91 16.23 -7.34
C VAL A 262 -13.86 16.92 -8.23
N PHE A 263 -13.56 16.36 -9.40
CA PHE A 263 -12.63 16.99 -10.35
C PHE A 263 -13.25 18.00 -11.32
N ILE A 264 -14.59 18.11 -11.38
CA ILE A 264 -15.25 19.07 -12.28
C ILE A 264 -15.26 20.50 -11.68
N GLY A 265 -14.88 20.66 -10.42
CA GLY A 265 -14.87 21.94 -9.69
C GLY A 265 -13.51 22.62 -9.53
N MET A 266 -12.45 22.10 -10.11
CA MET A 266 -11.14 22.74 -10.17
C MET A 266 -10.94 23.43 -11.54
N HIS A 267 -11.69 24.45 -11.78
CA HIS A 267 -11.46 25.47 -12.82
C HIS A 267 -11.05 26.77 -12.15
#